data_d149919cd46cf255178018d36947db35
#
_entry.id   d149919cd46cf255178018d36947db35
#
_cell.length_a   1.000
_cell.length_b   1.000
_cell.length_c   1.000
_cell.angle_alpha   90.00
_cell.angle_beta   90.00
_cell.angle_gamma   90.00
#
_symmetry.space_group_name_H-M   'P 1'
#
loop_
_entity.id
_entity.type
_entity.pdbx_description
1 polymer ?
#
loop_
_entity_poly.entity_id
_entity_poly.type
_entity_poly.pdbx_seq_one_letter_code
_entity_poly.pdbx_strand_id
1 'polypeptide(L)'
;MAQPQVEGKWEGGGKDSRLYWKVRGEKQREIRARYDRLKPFLNERSRRLWAGNESLAFGRGGVRAVAEALGMSGQRVIAGRRELERGACEPASGKKERQRRTGGGRKRWVDHQPEVMQAIEQIVDPATRGDPMAALKWSSKSLSKISQELKQQGWSVSEKTISRILYDDLKYSLQGLQKSKEGTRQHPDRDQQFQYLSRCCREFQERGQPVISVDAKKKELIGDFKNGGREWQPQGEPESVRVHDFEDKELGKGIPYGIYDTGRNEGWVSVGVDRDTAQFAVSSIRNWWWHMGQKVYPHAQELLITADAGGSNGYRVKLWKRELQKLANETGLRLMICHFPPGTSKWNRIEHRMFCHITANWRGRPLSSLEVIVNLIAGTRTEKGLNIQAAVDLGSYEKGIEVSDEEMSQLQLTPDEFHGEWNYTIAPMNSVPKA
;
A
#
# COMPACT_ATOMS: atom_id res chain seq x y z
N MET A 1 57.74 -40.55 36.40
CA MET A 1 59.13 -40.08 36.13
C MET A 1 59.15 -38.60 36.05
N ALA A 2 60.09 -38.01 36.74
CA ALA A 2 60.19 -36.66 37.24
C ALA A 2 60.21 -35.55 36.20
N GLN A 3 59.55 -34.43 36.53
CA GLN A 3 59.80 -33.11 35.93
C GLN A 3 61.16 -32.56 36.41
N PRO A 4 61.93 -31.87 35.58
CA PRO A 4 62.97 -31.02 36.05
C PRO A 4 62.45 -29.59 36.29
N GLN A 5 62.50 -29.16 37.57
CA GLN A 5 62.53 -27.77 37.93
C GLN A 5 63.82 -27.17 37.47
N VAL A 6 63.73 -26.02 36.76
CA VAL A 6 64.89 -25.12 36.56
C VAL A 6 64.54 -23.77 37.17
N GLU A 7 64.90 -23.61 38.45
CA GLU A 7 65.09 -22.32 39.07
C GLU A 7 66.33 -21.63 38.48
N GLY A 8 66.13 -20.64 37.62
CA GLY A 8 67.17 -19.74 37.16
C GLY A 8 67.02 -18.35 37.80
N LYS A 9 67.71 -18.12 38.89
CA LYS A 9 67.94 -16.77 39.44
C LYS A 9 68.65 -15.91 38.37
N TRP A 10 67.98 -14.84 37.91
CA TRP A 10 68.59 -13.83 37.09
C TRP A 10 69.12 -12.68 37.98
N GLU A 11 70.36 -12.73 38.32
CA GLU A 11 71.18 -11.59 38.76
C GLU A 11 71.97 -11.07 37.55
N GLY A 12 71.54 -9.91 36.98
CA GLY A 12 72.21 -9.30 35.84
C GLY A 12 71.53 -7.97 35.49
N GLY A 13 71.73 -6.97 36.32
CA GLY A 13 71.03 -5.72 36.22
C GLY A 13 71.80 -4.65 35.43
N GLY A 14 71.07 -3.80 34.80
CA GLY A 14 71.46 -2.39 34.54
C GLY A 14 71.60 -1.97 33.10
N LYS A 15 72.28 -2.71 32.22
CA LYS A 15 72.46 -2.32 30.81
C LYS A 15 71.43 -2.95 29.85
N ASP A 16 71.08 -4.18 30.08
CA ASP A 16 70.09 -4.89 29.25
C ASP A 16 68.66 -4.34 29.41
N SER A 17 68.31 -3.91 30.63
CA SER A 17 66.97 -3.37 30.87
C SER A 17 66.74 -2.03 30.14
N ARG A 18 67.75 -1.14 30.09
CA ARG A 18 67.63 0.14 29.33
C ARG A 18 67.52 -0.09 27.81
N LEU A 19 68.25 -1.01 27.26
CA LEU A 19 68.16 -1.38 25.85
C LEU A 19 66.79 -1.99 25.54
N TYR A 20 66.28 -2.86 26.38
CA TYR A 20 64.94 -3.45 26.27
C TYR A 20 63.85 -2.38 26.27
N TRP A 21 63.90 -1.45 27.22
CA TRP A 21 62.92 -0.36 27.27
C TRP A 21 63.02 0.61 26.10
N LYS A 22 64.19 0.88 25.57
CA LYS A 22 64.43 1.70 24.39
C LYS A 22 63.84 1.06 23.12
N VAL A 23 64.16 -0.20 22.88
CA VAL A 23 63.63 -0.99 21.75
C VAL A 23 62.11 -1.15 21.83
N ARG A 24 61.60 -1.35 23.02
CA ARG A 24 60.12 -1.42 23.26
C ARG A 24 59.48 -0.08 22.91
N GLY A 25 60.05 1.04 23.32
CA GLY A 25 59.53 2.37 23.03
C GLY A 25 59.56 2.73 21.52
N GLU A 26 60.58 2.27 20.82
CA GLU A 26 60.68 2.42 19.35
C GLU A 26 59.59 1.63 18.63
N LYS A 27 59.42 0.35 18.98
CA LYS A 27 58.33 -0.50 18.45
C LYS A 27 56.93 0.06 18.74
N GLN A 28 56.71 0.60 19.93
CA GLN A 28 55.43 1.24 20.26
C GLN A 28 55.16 2.48 19.40
N ARG A 29 56.18 3.30 19.11
CA ARG A 29 56.03 4.45 18.19
C ARG A 29 55.71 4.01 16.77
N GLU A 30 56.33 2.95 16.26
CA GLU A 30 56.05 2.41 14.95
C GLU A 30 54.62 1.86 14.86
N ILE A 31 54.16 1.10 15.87
CA ILE A 31 52.80 0.60 15.95
C ILE A 31 51.80 1.76 15.92
N ARG A 32 52.07 2.82 16.69
CA ARG A 32 51.23 4.01 16.72
C ARG A 32 51.18 4.69 15.34
N ALA A 33 52.32 4.89 14.70
CA ALA A 33 52.37 5.51 13.39
C ALA A 33 51.64 4.71 12.30
N ARG A 34 51.73 3.35 12.34
CA ARG A 34 50.97 2.49 11.43
C ARG A 34 49.47 2.59 11.70
N TYR A 35 49.10 2.60 12.99
CA TYR A 35 47.71 2.70 13.37
C TYR A 35 47.07 4.02 12.96
N ASP A 36 47.73 5.15 13.18
CA ASP A 36 47.19 6.46 12.87
C ASP A 36 46.92 6.64 11.38
N ARG A 37 47.75 6.03 10.51
CA ARG A 37 47.52 5.98 9.06
C ARG A 37 46.28 5.16 8.66
N LEU A 38 46.02 4.05 9.37
CA LEU A 38 44.91 3.15 9.05
C LEU A 38 43.59 3.48 9.79
N LYS A 39 43.70 4.21 10.92
CA LYS A 39 42.58 4.52 11.81
C LYS A 39 41.33 5.09 11.09
N PRO A 40 41.46 5.99 10.09
CA PRO A 40 40.28 6.50 9.38
C PRO A 40 39.51 5.43 8.60
N PHE A 41 40.17 4.36 8.17
CA PHE A 41 39.62 3.29 7.34
C PHE A 41 39.14 2.08 8.14
N LEU A 42 39.45 2.02 9.44
CA LEU A 42 39.11 0.89 10.30
C LEU A 42 37.84 1.15 11.10
N ASN A 43 36.88 0.22 11.03
CA ASN A 43 35.74 0.16 11.94
C ASN A 43 36.13 -0.40 13.32
N GLU A 44 35.19 -0.45 14.28
CA GLU A 44 35.48 -0.90 15.66
C GLU A 44 36.04 -2.33 15.70
N ARG A 45 35.48 -3.25 14.88
CA ARG A 45 35.96 -4.64 14.80
C ARG A 45 37.34 -4.71 14.20
N SER A 46 37.56 -4.07 13.06
CA SER A 46 38.84 -4.05 12.36
C SER A 46 39.95 -3.44 13.21
N ARG A 47 39.66 -2.37 13.98
CA ARG A 47 40.61 -1.80 14.96
C ARG A 47 41.00 -2.81 16.02
N ARG A 48 40.06 -3.59 16.54
CA ARG A 48 40.30 -4.61 17.54
C ARG A 48 41.14 -5.77 16.99
N LEU A 49 40.79 -6.25 15.79
CA LEU A 49 41.56 -7.30 15.09
C LEU A 49 42.98 -6.86 14.78
N TRP A 50 43.13 -5.64 14.26
CA TRP A 50 44.44 -5.06 13.97
C TRP A 50 45.29 -4.96 15.22
N ALA A 51 44.77 -4.46 16.32
CA ALA A 51 45.47 -4.39 17.61
C ALA A 51 45.83 -5.80 18.14
N GLY A 52 44.94 -6.80 17.97
CA GLY A 52 45.20 -8.19 18.27
C GLY A 52 46.37 -8.75 17.45
N ASN A 53 46.40 -8.49 16.16
CA ASN A 53 47.47 -8.90 15.23
C ASN A 53 48.83 -8.28 15.59
N GLU A 54 48.87 -6.98 15.84
CA GLU A 54 50.09 -6.30 16.30
C GLU A 54 50.61 -6.83 17.64
N SER A 55 49.67 -7.26 18.52
CA SER A 55 50.07 -7.86 19.80
C SER A 55 50.66 -9.27 19.65
N LEU A 56 50.22 -10.04 18.69
CA LEU A 56 50.81 -11.34 18.31
C LEU A 56 52.20 -11.14 17.69
N ALA A 57 52.34 -10.21 16.75
CA ALA A 57 53.62 -9.88 16.12
C ALA A 57 54.65 -9.33 17.11
N PHE A 58 54.23 -8.58 18.12
CA PHE A 58 55.12 -8.09 19.17
C PHE A 58 55.71 -9.18 20.05
N GLY A 59 54.97 -10.27 20.27
CA GLY A 59 55.34 -11.38 21.11
C GLY A 59 55.13 -11.11 22.60
N ARG A 60 56.06 -11.51 23.46
CA ARG A 60 55.96 -11.40 24.93
C ARG A 60 55.72 -9.95 25.37
N GLY A 61 54.68 -9.71 26.13
CA GLY A 61 54.28 -8.36 26.57
C GLY A 61 53.56 -7.52 25.55
N GLY A 62 53.25 -8.06 24.35
CA GLY A 62 52.60 -7.37 23.25
C GLY A 62 51.24 -6.78 23.55
N VAL A 63 50.42 -7.46 24.35
CA VAL A 63 49.09 -6.92 24.77
C VAL A 63 49.28 -5.57 25.50
N ARG A 64 50.20 -5.48 26.43
CA ARG A 64 50.45 -4.26 27.19
C ARG A 64 51.07 -3.19 26.31
N ALA A 65 52.06 -3.55 25.48
CA ALA A 65 52.74 -2.63 24.60
C ALA A 65 51.79 -1.99 23.56
N VAL A 66 50.89 -2.79 22.96
CA VAL A 66 49.91 -2.31 21.98
C VAL A 66 48.81 -1.51 22.67
N ALA A 67 48.33 -1.93 23.82
CA ALA A 67 47.34 -1.19 24.60
C ALA A 67 47.83 0.21 24.97
N GLU A 68 49.09 0.32 25.47
CA GLU A 68 49.75 1.58 25.77
C GLU A 68 49.94 2.46 24.49
N ALA A 69 50.46 1.86 23.43
CA ALA A 69 50.71 2.59 22.15
C ALA A 69 49.42 3.15 21.53
N LEU A 70 48.31 2.46 21.62
CA LEU A 70 47.05 2.82 20.95
C LEU A 70 46.05 3.54 21.86
N GLY A 71 46.29 3.61 23.15
CA GLY A 71 45.31 4.11 24.14
C GLY A 71 44.08 3.25 24.24
N MET A 72 44.22 1.92 24.05
CA MET A 72 43.11 0.93 24.17
C MET A 72 43.22 0.15 25.47
N SER A 73 42.07 -0.38 25.95
CA SER A 73 42.12 -1.31 27.06
C SER A 73 42.79 -2.63 26.66
N GLY A 74 43.58 -3.22 27.54
CA GLY A 74 44.22 -4.53 27.32
C GLY A 74 43.21 -5.63 26.99
N GLN A 75 42.03 -5.59 27.59
CA GLN A 75 40.93 -6.50 27.29
C GLN A 75 40.46 -6.43 25.86
N ARG A 76 40.50 -5.25 25.23
CA ARG A 76 40.17 -5.05 23.83
C ARG A 76 41.19 -5.68 22.89
N VAL A 77 42.48 -5.55 23.22
CA VAL A 77 43.59 -6.19 22.49
C VAL A 77 43.49 -7.72 22.61
N ILE A 78 43.27 -8.24 23.83
CA ILE A 78 43.08 -9.70 24.09
C ILE A 78 41.88 -10.22 23.29
N ALA A 79 40.77 -9.49 23.26
CA ALA A 79 39.60 -9.90 22.51
C ALA A 79 39.88 -10.01 20.98
N GLY A 80 40.64 -9.06 20.43
CA GLY A 80 41.06 -9.09 19.04
C GLY A 80 42.00 -10.28 18.75
N ARG A 81 42.96 -10.55 19.63
CA ARG A 81 43.85 -11.69 19.53
C ARG A 81 43.09 -13.03 19.54
N ARG A 82 42.18 -13.23 20.51
CA ARG A 82 41.33 -14.43 20.57
C ARG A 82 40.41 -14.61 19.35
N GLU A 83 39.97 -13.51 18.76
CA GLU A 83 39.15 -13.56 17.56
C GLU A 83 39.97 -14.02 16.36
N LEU A 84 41.24 -13.59 16.24
CA LEU A 84 42.17 -14.06 15.21
C LEU A 84 42.57 -15.53 15.39
N GLU A 85 42.88 -15.95 16.61
CA GLU A 85 43.27 -17.31 16.95
C GLU A 85 42.15 -18.36 16.71
N ARG A 86 40.89 -17.93 16.74
CA ARG A 86 39.73 -18.78 16.43
C ARG A 86 39.44 -18.94 14.94
N GLY A 87 40.23 -18.34 14.08
CA GLY A 87 39.96 -18.22 12.65
C GLY A 87 38.88 -17.18 12.38
N ALA A 88 39.17 -16.18 11.59
CA ALA A 88 38.15 -15.26 11.11
C ALA A 88 37.10 -16.06 10.34
N CYS A 89 35.86 -16.09 10.80
CA CYS A 89 34.76 -16.58 9.99
C CYS A 89 34.75 -15.79 8.68
N GLU A 90 34.76 -16.48 7.56
CA GLU A 90 34.58 -15.87 6.25
C GLU A 90 33.34 -14.99 6.26
N PRO A 91 33.37 -13.81 5.62
CA PRO A 91 32.22 -12.93 5.55
C PRO A 91 31.08 -13.68 4.82
N ALA A 92 30.01 -13.97 5.52
CA ALA A 92 28.80 -14.52 4.94
C ALA A 92 28.34 -13.59 3.82
N SER A 93 28.36 -14.06 2.59
CA SER A 93 27.99 -13.34 1.39
C SER A 93 26.66 -12.59 1.56
N GLY A 94 26.66 -11.26 1.42
CA GLY A 94 25.47 -10.45 1.18
C GLY A 94 24.77 -9.80 2.40
N LYS A 95 25.15 -10.06 3.65
CA LYS A 95 24.60 -9.34 4.81
C LYS A 95 25.64 -8.40 5.41
N LYS A 96 25.26 -7.13 5.67
CA LYS A 96 26.11 -6.17 6.39
C LYS A 96 26.62 -6.81 7.67
N GLU A 97 27.95 -7.00 7.74
CA GLU A 97 28.62 -7.64 8.85
C GLU A 97 28.34 -6.93 10.18
N ARG A 98 27.89 -7.64 11.19
CA ARG A 98 27.65 -7.06 12.51
C ARG A 98 28.99 -6.67 13.15
N GLN A 99 29.18 -5.36 13.41
CA GLN A 99 30.40 -4.84 14.02
C GLN A 99 30.56 -5.23 15.49
N ARG A 100 29.48 -5.60 16.17
CA ARG A 100 29.47 -5.96 17.60
C ARG A 100 28.99 -7.41 17.80
N ARG A 101 29.51 -8.06 18.82
CA ARG A 101 29.03 -9.39 19.21
C ARG A 101 27.53 -9.34 19.55
N THR A 102 26.83 -10.46 19.35
CA THR A 102 25.45 -10.64 19.81
C THR A 102 25.38 -10.33 21.30
N GLY A 103 24.45 -9.47 21.73
CA GLY A 103 24.35 -8.98 23.11
C GLY A 103 25.24 -7.77 23.45
N GLY A 104 26.18 -7.39 22.57
CA GLY A 104 27.05 -6.21 22.75
C GLY A 104 26.36 -4.93 22.30
N GLY A 105 25.48 -4.36 23.08
CA GLY A 105 24.79 -3.10 22.79
C GLY A 105 24.11 -2.55 24.03
N ARG A 106 23.43 -1.40 23.91
CA ARG A 106 22.55 -0.91 24.96
C ARG A 106 21.43 -1.94 25.13
N LYS A 107 21.22 -2.42 26.35
CA LYS A 107 20.13 -3.34 26.65
C LYS A 107 18.79 -2.72 26.27
N ARG A 108 17.83 -3.57 25.88
CA ARG A 108 16.50 -3.11 25.50
C ARG A 108 15.75 -2.60 26.73
N TRP A 109 14.86 -1.66 26.55
CA TRP A 109 14.02 -1.15 27.66
C TRP A 109 13.24 -2.25 28.35
N VAL A 110 12.67 -3.16 27.58
CA VAL A 110 11.90 -4.31 28.07
C VAL A 110 12.71 -5.28 28.95
N ASP A 111 14.04 -5.30 28.76
CA ASP A 111 14.94 -6.16 29.58
C ASP A 111 15.26 -5.53 30.95
N HIS A 112 15.05 -4.21 31.09
CA HIS A 112 15.37 -3.48 32.33
C HIS A 112 14.12 -3.04 33.09
N GLN A 113 13.08 -2.69 32.39
CA GLN A 113 11.84 -2.11 32.89
C GLN A 113 10.67 -2.69 32.10
N PRO A 114 10.31 -3.97 32.37
CA PRO A 114 9.23 -4.65 31.66
C PRO A 114 7.87 -3.96 31.85
N GLU A 115 7.68 -3.22 32.94
CA GLU A 115 6.45 -2.49 33.26
C GLU A 115 6.12 -1.42 32.19
N VAL A 116 7.12 -0.93 31.47
CA VAL A 116 6.90 0.03 30.37
C VAL A 116 6.07 -0.57 29.24
N MET A 117 6.15 -1.89 29.02
CA MET A 117 5.32 -2.58 28.04
C MET A 117 3.84 -2.50 28.42
N GLN A 118 3.52 -2.80 29.68
CA GLN A 118 2.15 -2.74 30.18
C GLN A 118 1.60 -1.30 30.10
N ALA A 119 2.42 -0.31 30.46
CA ALA A 119 2.03 1.10 30.33
C ALA A 119 1.73 1.49 28.88
N ILE A 120 2.56 1.04 27.92
CA ILE A 120 2.31 1.30 26.49
C ILE A 120 1.05 0.57 26.02
N GLU A 121 0.85 -0.68 26.41
CA GLU A 121 -0.31 -1.48 26.05
C GLU A 121 -1.60 -0.85 26.56
N GLN A 122 -1.65 -0.44 27.82
CA GLN A 122 -2.79 0.29 28.39
C GLN A 122 -3.10 1.59 27.64
N ILE A 123 -2.07 2.33 27.22
CA ILE A 123 -2.24 3.56 26.43
C ILE A 123 -2.85 3.27 25.06
N VAL A 124 -2.52 2.16 24.40
CA VAL A 124 -2.98 1.83 23.04
C VAL A 124 -4.17 0.88 23.00
N ASP A 125 -4.62 0.38 24.14
CA ASP A 125 -5.73 -0.57 24.23
C ASP A 125 -6.98 -0.04 23.51
N PRO A 126 -7.55 -0.80 22.55
CA PRO A 126 -8.76 -0.46 21.86
C PRO A 126 -9.99 -0.24 22.75
N ALA A 127 -10.08 -0.94 23.87
CA ALA A 127 -11.18 -0.83 24.83
C ALA A 127 -11.29 0.58 25.47
N THR A 128 -10.18 1.32 25.48
CA THR A 128 -10.15 2.70 26.00
C THR A 128 -10.49 3.76 24.96
N ARG A 129 -10.70 3.38 23.70
CA ARG A 129 -11.07 4.31 22.62
C ARG A 129 -12.57 4.58 22.66
N GLY A 130 -12.91 5.88 22.63
CA GLY A 130 -14.32 6.30 22.58
C GLY A 130 -15.01 6.49 23.94
N ASP A 131 -14.30 6.38 25.07
CA ASP A 131 -14.83 6.77 26.35
C ASP A 131 -14.89 8.31 26.44
N PRO A 132 -16.12 8.90 26.46
CA PRO A 132 -16.29 10.36 26.48
C PRO A 132 -15.83 11.01 27.76
N MET A 133 -15.64 10.23 28.85
CA MET A 133 -15.17 10.72 30.16
C MET A 133 -13.65 10.85 30.24
N ALA A 134 -12.91 10.33 29.29
CA ALA A 134 -11.45 10.40 29.25
C ALA A 134 -10.97 11.40 28.20
N ALA A 135 -10.68 12.62 28.61
CA ALA A 135 -10.29 13.75 27.75
C ALA A 135 -9.11 13.51 26.79
N LEU A 136 -8.26 12.51 27.07
CA LEU A 136 -7.06 12.17 26.27
C LEU A 136 -7.29 11.10 25.19
N LYS A 137 -8.48 10.51 25.10
CA LYS A 137 -8.69 9.29 24.30
C LYS A 137 -9.26 9.52 22.89
N TRP A 138 -9.55 10.77 22.52
CA TRP A 138 -10.12 11.14 21.22
C TRP A 138 -9.10 11.42 20.12
N SER A 139 -7.84 11.55 20.46
CA SER A 139 -6.83 11.86 19.47
C SER A 139 -6.17 10.61 18.95
N SER A 140 -5.98 10.52 17.62
CA SER A 140 -5.09 9.52 17.01
C SER A 140 -3.79 9.49 17.80
N LYS A 141 -3.47 8.36 18.42
CA LYS A 141 -2.29 8.24 19.28
C LYS A 141 -1.05 8.17 18.40
N SER A 142 -0.46 9.34 18.12
CA SER A 142 0.85 9.41 17.50
C SER A 142 1.90 8.94 18.52
N LEU A 143 3.04 8.46 18.03
CA LEU A 143 4.17 8.06 18.89
C LEU A 143 4.59 9.20 19.84
N SER A 144 4.48 10.44 19.39
CA SER A 144 4.75 11.63 20.19
C SER A 144 3.80 11.75 21.38
N LYS A 145 2.50 11.54 21.16
CA LYS A 145 1.49 11.57 22.24
C LYS A 145 1.66 10.43 23.22
N ILE A 146 1.95 9.23 22.74
CA ILE A 146 2.28 8.08 23.62
C ILE A 146 3.52 8.40 24.47
N SER A 147 4.55 9.03 23.88
CA SER A 147 5.76 9.44 24.60
C SER A 147 5.44 10.49 25.67
N GLN A 148 4.57 11.47 25.39
CA GLN A 148 4.16 12.49 26.35
C GLN A 148 3.35 11.89 27.51
N GLU A 149 2.45 10.96 27.24
CA GLU A 149 1.64 10.30 28.24
C GLU A 149 2.49 9.41 29.15
N LEU A 150 3.42 8.64 28.57
CA LEU A 150 4.43 7.88 29.32
C LEU A 150 5.28 8.78 30.22
N LYS A 151 5.66 9.97 29.74
CA LYS A 151 6.42 10.94 30.53
C LYS A 151 5.64 11.43 31.73
N GLN A 152 4.32 11.64 31.62
CA GLN A 152 3.45 11.99 32.74
C GLN A 152 3.35 10.85 33.77
N GLN A 153 3.47 9.60 33.34
CA GLN A 153 3.54 8.41 34.18
C GLN A 153 4.95 8.14 34.73
N GLY A 154 5.93 9.02 34.48
CA GLY A 154 7.30 8.89 34.97
C GLY A 154 8.25 8.13 34.04
N TRP A 155 7.81 7.72 32.83
CA TRP A 155 8.63 6.99 31.86
C TRP A 155 9.24 7.91 30.82
N SER A 156 10.56 8.01 30.75
CA SER A 156 11.25 8.80 29.71
C SER A 156 11.66 7.93 28.52
N VAL A 157 10.72 7.60 27.63
CA VAL A 157 10.93 6.70 26.49
C VAL A 157 10.84 7.47 25.17
N SER A 158 11.83 7.27 24.29
CA SER A 158 11.82 7.92 22.98
C SER A 158 10.77 7.30 22.03
N GLU A 159 10.21 8.09 21.11
CA GLU A 159 9.26 7.65 20.08
C GLU A 159 9.78 6.43 19.28
N LYS A 160 11.08 6.43 18.94
CA LYS A 160 11.72 5.30 18.24
C LYS A 160 11.72 4.02 19.07
N THR A 161 11.87 4.14 20.38
CA THR A 161 11.82 2.99 21.30
C THR A 161 10.39 2.50 21.44
N ILE A 162 9.42 3.40 21.57
CA ILE A 162 7.98 3.07 21.62
C ILE A 162 7.55 2.33 20.35
N SER A 163 7.91 2.85 19.18
CA SER A 163 7.64 2.19 17.90
C SER A 163 8.20 0.77 17.83
N ARG A 164 9.41 0.57 18.36
CA ARG A 164 10.04 -0.75 18.40
C ARG A 164 9.33 -1.70 19.36
N ILE A 165 8.96 -1.24 20.54
CA ILE A 165 8.21 -2.05 21.53
C ILE A 165 6.85 -2.45 20.93
N LEU A 166 6.12 -1.52 20.33
CA LEU A 166 4.85 -1.80 19.68
C LEU A 166 5.00 -2.87 18.59
N TYR A 167 5.99 -2.70 17.70
CA TYR A 167 6.15 -3.59 16.55
C TYR A 167 6.79 -4.94 16.91
N ASP A 168 7.92 -4.91 17.64
CA ASP A 168 8.73 -6.11 17.88
C ASP A 168 8.20 -6.94 19.05
N ASP A 169 7.74 -6.28 20.13
CA ASP A 169 7.37 -6.95 21.38
C ASP A 169 5.86 -7.17 21.49
N LEU A 170 5.06 -6.13 21.31
CA LEU A 170 3.60 -6.19 21.44
C LEU A 170 2.89 -6.62 20.13
N LYS A 171 3.61 -6.74 19.02
CA LYS A 171 3.06 -7.14 17.70
C LYS A 171 1.96 -6.23 17.17
N TYR A 172 1.99 -4.95 17.52
CA TYR A 172 1.11 -3.94 16.98
C TYR A 172 1.69 -3.37 15.68
N SER A 173 0.82 -3.07 14.73
CA SER A 173 1.18 -2.32 13.53
C SER A 173 0.04 -1.36 13.16
N LEU A 174 0.33 -0.33 12.37
CA LEU A 174 -0.70 0.57 11.85
C LEU A 174 -1.58 -0.20 10.87
N GLN A 175 -2.85 -0.39 11.24
CA GLN A 175 -3.85 -1.08 10.43
C GLN A 175 -4.88 -0.09 9.89
N GLY A 176 -5.18 -0.18 8.62
CA GLY A 176 -6.36 0.48 8.05
C GLY A 176 -7.64 -0.28 8.44
N LEU A 177 -8.78 0.42 8.34
CA LEU A 177 -10.07 -0.22 8.53
C LEU A 177 -10.29 -1.28 7.44
N GLN A 178 -10.57 -2.51 7.84
CA GLN A 178 -10.91 -3.59 6.92
C GLN A 178 -12.43 -3.64 6.73
N LYS A 179 -12.88 -3.55 5.49
CA LYS A 179 -14.30 -3.73 5.13
C LYS A 179 -14.63 -5.23 5.14
N SER A 180 -14.95 -5.77 6.31
CA SER A 180 -15.23 -7.21 6.49
C SER A 180 -16.58 -7.51 7.14
N LYS A 181 -17.30 -6.50 7.64
CA LYS A 181 -18.57 -6.71 8.37
C LYS A 181 -19.74 -7.09 7.47
N GLU A 182 -19.69 -6.72 6.21
CA GLU A 182 -20.70 -7.07 5.21
C GLU A 182 -20.06 -8.06 4.22
N GLY A 183 -20.59 -9.28 4.14
CA GLY A 183 -20.16 -10.27 3.15
C GLY A 183 -19.04 -11.22 3.56
N THR A 184 -18.95 -11.59 4.83
CA THR A 184 -17.97 -12.58 5.33
C THR A 184 -18.17 -14.00 4.76
N ARG A 185 -19.32 -14.32 4.18
CA ARG A 185 -19.53 -15.58 3.47
C ARG A 185 -19.15 -15.41 2.01
N GLN A 186 -17.97 -15.86 1.65
CA GLN A 186 -17.59 -16.00 0.25
C GLN A 186 -18.49 -17.06 -0.39
N HIS A 187 -19.09 -16.73 -1.54
CA HIS A 187 -19.87 -17.71 -2.29
C HIS A 187 -18.94 -18.88 -2.67
N PRO A 188 -19.39 -20.16 -2.54
CA PRO A 188 -18.54 -21.31 -2.85
C PRO A 188 -18.02 -21.28 -4.30
N ASP A 189 -18.82 -20.82 -5.24
CA ASP A 189 -18.48 -20.78 -6.66
C ASP A 189 -17.80 -19.47 -7.10
N ARG A 190 -17.33 -18.69 -6.13
CA ARG A 190 -16.67 -17.40 -6.40
C ARG A 190 -15.54 -17.54 -7.41
N ASP A 191 -14.63 -18.47 -7.20
CA ASP A 191 -13.46 -18.63 -8.05
C ASP A 191 -13.85 -19.17 -9.44
N GLN A 192 -14.87 -20.01 -9.51
CA GLN A 192 -15.44 -20.51 -10.77
C GLN A 192 -16.10 -19.37 -11.57
N GLN A 193 -16.79 -18.44 -10.91
CA GLN A 193 -17.36 -17.25 -11.58
C GLN A 193 -16.25 -16.33 -12.14
N PHE A 194 -15.15 -16.13 -11.43
CA PHE A 194 -14.01 -15.39 -11.98
C PHE A 194 -13.39 -16.06 -13.21
N GLN A 195 -13.29 -17.38 -13.21
CA GLN A 195 -12.80 -18.15 -14.36
C GLN A 195 -13.77 -18.02 -15.55
N TYR A 196 -15.08 -18.13 -15.28
CA TYR A 196 -16.15 -17.94 -16.27
C TYR A 196 -16.05 -16.56 -16.92
N LEU A 197 -16.05 -15.47 -16.11
CA LEU A 197 -15.88 -14.10 -16.56
C LEU A 197 -14.62 -13.92 -17.43
N SER A 198 -13.51 -14.47 -16.98
CA SER A 198 -12.22 -14.36 -17.70
C SER A 198 -12.26 -15.08 -19.05
N ARG A 199 -12.92 -16.22 -19.12
CA ARG A 199 -13.14 -16.98 -20.37
C ARG A 199 -14.01 -16.19 -21.34
N CYS A 200 -15.18 -15.74 -20.92
CA CYS A 200 -16.08 -14.93 -21.74
C CYS A 200 -15.39 -13.66 -22.28
N CYS A 201 -14.64 -12.95 -21.44
CA CYS A 201 -13.91 -11.77 -21.89
C CYS A 201 -12.91 -12.09 -23.00
N ARG A 202 -12.17 -13.19 -22.91
CA ARG A 202 -11.20 -13.60 -23.94
C ARG A 202 -11.91 -13.98 -25.24
N GLU A 203 -12.93 -14.82 -25.16
CA GLU A 203 -13.71 -15.29 -26.31
C GLU A 203 -14.33 -14.12 -27.09
N PHE A 204 -14.87 -13.10 -26.39
CA PHE A 204 -15.40 -11.90 -27.03
C PHE A 204 -14.30 -11.09 -27.72
N GLN A 205 -13.19 -10.87 -27.04
CA GLN A 205 -12.06 -10.14 -27.60
C GLN A 205 -11.43 -10.84 -28.80
N GLU A 206 -11.29 -12.17 -28.76
CA GLU A 206 -10.76 -12.98 -29.87
C GLU A 206 -11.68 -12.90 -31.12
N ARG A 207 -13.00 -12.76 -30.90
CA ARG A 207 -13.98 -12.55 -31.97
C ARG A 207 -14.11 -11.09 -32.41
N GLY A 208 -13.30 -10.18 -31.86
CA GLY A 208 -13.37 -8.75 -32.15
C GLY A 208 -14.63 -8.06 -31.62
N GLN A 209 -15.33 -8.67 -30.67
CA GLN A 209 -16.50 -8.08 -30.03
C GLN A 209 -16.11 -7.23 -28.82
N PRO A 210 -16.82 -6.11 -28.56
CA PRO A 210 -16.54 -5.24 -27.43
C PRO A 210 -16.78 -5.91 -26.09
N VAL A 211 -15.87 -5.61 -25.12
CA VAL A 211 -15.97 -6.02 -23.72
C VAL A 211 -15.81 -4.81 -22.83
N ILE A 212 -16.85 -4.44 -22.12
CA ILE A 212 -16.84 -3.31 -21.20
C ILE A 212 -16.97 -3.73 -19.75
N SER A 213 -16.31 -2.97 -18.88
CA SER A 213 -16.45 -3.03 -17.43
C SER A 213 -17.14 -1.75 -16.98
N VAL A 214 -18.23 -1.88 -16.23
CA VAL A 214 -19.07 -0.74 -15.84
C VAL A 214 -19.20 -0.65 -14.32
N ASP A 215 -19.22 0.58 -13.80
CA ASP A 215 -19.47 0.85 -12.38
C ASP A 215 -19.76 2.33 -12.13
N ALA A 216 -20.39 2.61 -10.99
CA ALA A 216 -20.57 3.95 -10.46
C ALA A 216 -19.38 4.32 -9.55
N LYS A 217 -18.68 5.40 -9.85
CA LYS A 217 -17.68 5.94 -8.93
C LYS A 217 -18.37 6.62 -7.74
N LYS A 218 -17.68 6.69 -6.61
CA LYS A 218 -18.15 7.45 -5.45
C LYS A 218 -18.65 8.84 -5.87
N LYS A 219 -19.81 9.24 -5.36
CA LYS A 219 -20.37 10.58 -5.56
C LYS A 219 -19.45 11.62 -4.94
N GLU A 220 -19.19 12.68 -5.67
CA GLU A 220 -18.31 13.76 -5.25
C GLU A 220 -19.13 15.03 -5.00
N LEU A 221 -18.84 15.73 -3.90
CA LEU A 221 -19.43 17.02 -3.61
C LEU A 221 -18.90 18.07 -4.61
N ILE A 222 -19.77 18.92 -5.11
CA ILE A 222 -19.39 20.02 -5.98
C ILE A 222 -19.24 21.29 -5.14
N GLY A 223 -18.10 21.97 -5.26
CA GLY A 223 -17.76 23.17 -4.53
C GLY A 223 -16.34 23.16 -3.97
N ASP A 224 -16.02 24.18 -3.21
CA ASP A 224 -14.69 24.37 -2.62
C ASP A 224 -14.49 23.46 -1.39
N PHE A 225 -14.61 22.16 -1.60
CA PHE A 225 -14.41 21.16 -0.56
C PHE A 225 -13.01 20.57 -0.62
N LYS A 226 -12.49 20.17 0.55
CA LYS A 226 -11.19 19.53 0.64
C LYS A 226 -11.20 18.18 -0.06
N ASN A 227 -10.44 18.06 -1.14
CA ASN A 227 -10.15 16.78 -1.75
C ASN A 227 -8.81 16.21 -1.22
N GLY A 228 -8.74 14.89 -1.06
CA GLY A 228 -7.55 14.23 -0.51
C GLY A 228 -6.34 14.35 -1.46
N GLY A 229 -5.16 14.62 -0.91
CA GLY A 229 -3.92 14.74 -1.67
C GLY A 229 -3.20 16.06 -1.43
N ARG A 230 -2.17 16.30 -2.23
CA ARG A 230 -1.35 17.54 -2.20
C ARG A 230 -0.99 17.91 -3.63
N GLU A 231 -0.97 19.19 -3.92
CA GLU A 231 -0.55 19.78 -5.18
C GLU A 231 0.56 20.79 -4.94
N TRP A 232 1.40 21.04 -5.95
CA TRP A 232 2.40 22.07 -5.87
C TRP A 232 1.75 23.45 -5.97
N GLN A 233 1.91 24.25 -4.93
CA GLN A 233 1.42 25.62 -4.83
C GLN A 233 2.53 26.51 -4.25
N PRO A 234 2.47 27.84 -4.40
CA PRO A 234 3.40 28.76 -3.77
C PRO A 234 3.51 28.51 -2.27
N GLN A 235 4.71 28.56 -1.75
CA GLN A 235 4.96 28.28 -0.33
C GLN A 235 4.25 29.31 0.56
N GLY A 236 3.42 28.83 1.48
CA GLY A 236 2.68 29.67 2.41
C GLY A 236 1.33 30.17 1.89
N GLU A 237 0.94 29.83 0.64
CA GLU A 237 -0.31 30.26 0.00
C GLU A 237 -1.16 29.04 -0.41
N PRO A 238 -1.59 28.19 0.54
CA PRO A 238 -2.46 27.06 0.21
C PRO A 238 -3.84 27.56 -0.20
N GLU A 239 -4.45 26.91 -1.19
CA GLU A 239 -5.83 27.17 -1.56
C GLU A 239 -6.77 26.92 -0.37
N SER A 240 -7.62 27.90 -0.06
CA SER A 240 -8.58 27.82 1.05
C SER A 240 -9.83 27.08 0.61
N VAL A 241 -10.29 26.14 1.43
CA VAL A 241 -11.50 25.36 1.18
C VAL A 241 -12.47 25.47 2.36
N ARG A 242 -13.72 25.02 2.17
CA ARG A 242 -14.75 25.04 3.22
C ARG A 242 -14.32 24.15 4.40
N VAL A 243 -14.68 24.60 5.62
CA VAL A 243 -14.34 23.88 6.87
C VAL A 243 -15.16 22.60 7.02
N HIS A 244 -16.39 22.59 6.50
CA HIS A 244 -17.33 21.48 6.61
C HIS A 244 -17.74 20.95 5.23
N ASP A 245 -17.81 19.64 5.10
CA ASP A 245 -18.20 18.93 3.88
C ASP A 245 -19.74 18.74 3.81
N PHE A 246 -20.49 19.84 3.99
CA PHE A 246 -21.94 19.81 3.78
C PHE A 246 -22.26 20.06 2.32
N GLU A 247 -23.16 19.24 1.78
CA GLU A 247 -23.64 19.39 0.41
C GLU A 247 -24.21 20.80 0.18
N ASP A 248 -23.72 21.46 -0.85
CA ASP A 248 -24.28 22.69 -1.33
C ASP A 248 -25.57 22.36 -2.10
N LYS A 249 -26.70 22.92 -1.66
CA LYS A 249 -28.01 22.61 -2.26
C LYS A 249 -28.17 23.10 -3.69
N GLU A 250 -27.41 24.13 -4.09
CA GLU A 250 -27.43 24.68 -5.43
C GLU A 250 -26.50 23.94 -6.37
N LEU A 251 -25.30 23.56 -5.88
CA LEU A 251 -24.28 22.85 -6.66
C LEU A 251 -24.50 21.34 -6.68
N GLY A 252 -25.04 20.76 -5.62
CA GLY A 252 -25.35 19.33 -5.53
C GLY A 252 -24.12 18.42 -5.49
N LYS A 253 -24.26 17.29 -6.18
CA LYS A 253 -23.23 16.24 -6.28
C LYS A 253 -23.03 15.83 -7.72
N GLY A 254 -21.78 15.59 -8.09
CA GLY A 254 -21.44 14.88 -9.32
C GLY A 254 -21.49 13.35 -9.08
N ILE A 255 -22.17 12.63 -9.97
CA ILE A 255 -22.31 11.17 -9.93
C ILE A 255 -21.62 10.60 -11.17
N PRO A 256 -20.31 10.28 -11.10
CA PRO A 256 -19.63 9.70 -12.25
C PRO A 256 -20.02 8.23 -12.41
N TYR A 257 -20.55 7.86 -13.57
CA TYR A 257 -20.76 6.49 -13.99
C TYR A 257 -19.81 6.18 -15.16
N GLY A 258 -18.95 5.18 -14.98
CA GLY A 258 -17.90 4.86 -15.91
C GLY A 258 -18.17 3.62 -16.74
N ILE A 259 -17.72 3.67 -17.97
CA ILE A 259 -17.63 2.55 -18.90
C ILE A 259 -16.17 2.44 -19.35
N TYR A 260 -15.55 1.29 -19.10
CA TYR A 260 -14.18 1.02 -19.48
C TYR A 260 -14.12 -0.11 -20.51
N ASP A 261 -13.68 0.22 -21.72
CA ASP A 261 -13.41 -0.76 -22.78
C ASP A 261 -12.09 -1.47 -22.47
N THR A 262 -12.20 -2.75 -22.13
CA THR A 262 -11.05 -3.55 -21.68
C THR A 262 -10.11 -3.94 -22.83
N GLY A 263 -10.60 -3.98 -24.06
CA GLY A 263 -9.81 -4.28 -25.26
C GLY A 263 -9.00 -3.10 -25.77
N ARG A 264 -9.55 -1.89 -25.63
CA ARG A 264 -8.96 -0.65 -26.16
C ARG A 264 -8.19 0.15 -25.11
N ASN A 265 -8.38 -0.12 -23.83
CA ASN A 265 -7.91 0.73 -22.73
C ASN A 265 -8.45 2.17 -22.85
N GLU A 266 -9.71 2.30 -23.19
CA GLU A 266 -10.41 3.56 -23.37
C GLU A 266 -11.61 3.62 -22.42
N GLY A 267 -12.05 4.82 -22.04
CA GLY A 267 -13.17 4.98 -21.15
C GLY A 267 -14.12 6.11 -21.55
N TRP A 268 -15.36 5.94 -21.12
CA TRP A 268 -16.39 6.97 -21.11
C TRP A 268 -16.88 7.19 -19.70
N VAL A 269 -17.11 8.43 -19.30
CA VAL A 269 -17.73 8.75 -18.02
C VAL A 269 -18.88 9.75 -18.21
N SER A 270 -20.09 9.33 -17.85
CA SER A 270 -21.20 10.24 -17.66
C SER A 270 -21.18 10.80 -16.25
N VAL A 271 -21.18 12.12 -16.11
CA VAL A 271 -21.27 12.79 -14.80
C VAL A 271 -22.71 13.25 -14.59
N GLY A 272 -23.49 12.42 -13.89
CA GLY A 272 -24.90 12.72 -13.58
C GLY A 272 -25.03 13.74 -12.45
N VAL A 273 -26.15 14.45 -12.45
CA VAL A 273 -26.48 15.48 -11.45
C VAL A 273 -27.67 15.13 -10.56
N ASP A 274 -28.42 14.10 -10.91
CA ASP A 274 -29.66 13.74 -10.21
C ASP A 274 -29.44 12.48 -9.32
N ARG A 275 -29.53 11.29 -9.91
CA ARG A 275 -29.56 10.03 -9.13
C ARG A 275 -28.83 8.91 -9.83
N ASP A 276 -28.20 8.07 -9.02
CA ASP A 276 -27.61 6.82 -9.46
C ASP A 276 -28.70 5.74 -9.53
N THR A 277 -29.27 5.55 -10.72
CA THR A 277 -30.34 4.58 -10.99
C THR A 277 -29.94 3.65 -12.14
N ALA A 278 -30.65 2.54 -12.32
CA ALA A 278 -30.44 1.63 -13.44
C ALA A 278 -30.64 2.32 -14.81
N GLN A 279 -31.57 3.29 -14.89
CA GLN A 279 -31.76 4.09 -16.10
C GLN A 279 -30.55 4.94 -16.43
N PHE A 280 -29.97 5.62 -15.44
CA PHE A 280 -28.73 6.40 -15.61
C PHE A 280 -27.56 5.52 -16.02
N ALA A 281 -27.42 4.34 -15.38
CA ALA A 281 -26.38 3.37 -15.71
C ALA A 281 -26.45 2.93 -17.17
N VAL A 282 -27.64 2.54 -17.65
CA VAL A 282 -27.83 2.13 -19.06
C VAL A 282 -27.74 3.30 -20.02
N SER A 283 -28.20 4.52 -19.64
CA SER A 283 -27.97 5.75 -20.43
C SER A 283 -26.49 6.02 -20.62
N SER A 284 -25.67 5.79 -19.60
CA SER A 284 -24.21 5.95 -19.70
C SER A 284 -23.58 4.94 -20.68
N ILE A 285 -24.06 3.68 -20.69
CA ILE A 285 -23.62 2.66 -21.67
C ILE A 285 -24.07 3.05 -23.08
N ARG A 286 -25.28 3.55 -23.24
CA ARG A 286 -25.81 4.08 -24.51
C ARG A 286 -24.93 5.19 -25.04
N ASN A 287 -24.57 6.18 -24.20
CA ASN A 287 -23.70 7.28 -24.56
C ASN A 287 -22.31 6.80 -25.01
N TRP A 288 -21.70 5.86 -24.25
CA TRP A 288 -20.45 5.23 -24.67
C TRP A 288 -20.57 4.58 -26.05
N TRP A 289 -21.66 3.82 -26.33
CA TRP A 289 -21.84 3.15 -27.59
C TRP A 289 -21.90 4.13 -28.75
N TRP A 290 -22.72 5.15 -28.65
CA TRP A 290 -22.89 6.12 -29.76
C TRP A 290 -21.70 7.06 -29.95
N HIS A 291 -20.99 7.43 -28.90
CA HIS A 291 -19.85 8.35 -29.02
C HIS A 291 -18.55 7.63 -29.38
N MET A 292 -18.35 6.41 -28.88
CA MET A 292 -17.09 5.67 -28.99
C MET A 292 -17.26 4.29 -29.59
N GLY A 293 -18.10 3.44 -28.98
CA GLY A 293 -18.16 2.01 -29.27
C GLY A 293 -18.50 1.70 -30.74
N GLN A 294 -19.54 2.27 -31.28
CA GLN A 294 -19.98 2.01 -32.64
C GLN A 294 -18.92 2.36 -33.70
N LYS A 295 -18.13 3.42 -33.45
CA LYS A 295 -17.06 3.85 -34.37
C LYS A 295 -15.91 2.87 -34.41
N VAL A 296 -15.61 2.27 -33.27
CA VAL A 296 -14.48 1.33 -33.08
C VAL A 296 -14.87 -0.09 -33.46
N TYR A 297 -16.13 -0.45 -33.22
CA TYR A 297 -16.68 -1.78 -33.47
C TYR A 297 -17.85 -1.74 -34.46
N PRO A 298 -17.63 -1.28 -35.71
CA PRO A 298 -18.73 -1.06 -36.69
C PRO A 298 -19.45 -2.36 -37.09
N HIS A 299 -18.81 -3.51 -36.86
CA HIS A 299 -19.37 -4.84 -37.19
C HIS A 299 -19.75 -5.65 -35.96
N ALA A 300 -19.79 -5.03 -34.76
CA ALA A 300 -20.17 -5.73 -33.57
C ALA A 300 -21.63 -6.20 -33.66
N GLN A 301 -21.85 -7.43 -33.28
CA GLN A 301 -23.16 -8.05 -33.13
C GLN A 301 -23.49 -8.32 -31.67
N GLU A 302 -22.45 -8.37 -30.83
CA GLU A 302 -22.56 -8.68 -29.43
C GLU A 302 -21.76 -7.67 -28.58
N LEU A 303 -22.18 -7.48 -27.33
CA LEU A 303 -21.48 -6.67 -26.35
C LEU A 303 -21.44 -7.42 -25.02
N LEU A 304 -20.27 -7.66 -24.47
CA LEU A 304 -20.11 -8.21 -23.12
C LEU A 304 -19.99 -7.07 -22.10
N ILE A 305 -20.87 -7.07 -21.11
CA ILE A 305 -20.91 -6.13 -20.00
C ILE A 305 -20.53 -6.86 -18.71
N THR A 306 -19.43 -6.46 -18.08
CA THR A 306 -19.05 -6.94 -16.74
C THR A 306 -19.41 -5.88 -15.72
N ALA A 307 -20.17 -6.27 -14.68
CA ALA A 307 -20.71 -5.35 -13.68
C ALA A 307 -20.65 -5.94 -12.27
N ASP A 308 -20.70 -5.07 -11.26
CA ASP A 308 -20.78 -5.50 -9.87
C ASP A 308 -22.13 -6.19 -9.57
N ALA A 309 -22.16 -6.99 -8.49
CA ALA A 309 -23.36 -7.69 -8.07
C ALA A 309 -24.43 -6.77 -7.43
N GLY A 310 -24.04 -5.58 -7.00
CA GLY A 310 -24.90 -4.63 -6.29
C GLY A 310 -24.99 -3.27 -6.98
N GLY A 311 -25.66 -2.32 -6.34
CA GLY A 311 -25.85 -0.96 -6.88
C GLY A 311 -26.95 -0.88 -7.96
N SER A 312 -26.89 0.20 -8.75
CA SER A 312 -27.87 0.49 -9.82
C SER A 312 -27.83 -0.53 -10.96
N ASN A 313 -26.72 -1.19 -11.15
CA ASN A 313 -26.47 -2.24 -12.16
C ASN A 313 -26.43 -3.65 -11.56
N GLY A 314 -26.96 -3.84 -10.34
CA GLY A 314 -26.96 -5.13 -9.65
C GLY A 314 -27.84 -6.19 -10.33
N TYR A 315 -27.43 -7.46 -10.24
CA TYR A 315 -28.12 -8.60 -10.90
C TYR A 315 -29.58 -8.81 -10.46
N ARG A 316 -29.96 -8.33 -9.27
CA ARG A 316 -31.33 -8.41 -8.74
C ARG A 316 -32.24 -7.28 -9.22
N VAL A 317 -31.67 -6.25 -9.83
CA VAL A 317 -32.42 -5.05 -10.24
C VAL A 317 -33.19 -5.33 -11.53
N LYS A 318 -34.52 -5.51 -11.43
CA LYS A 318 -35.39 -5.74 -12.60
C LYS A 318 -35.33 -4.57 -13.58
N LEU A 319 -35.30 -3.33 -13.09
CA LEU A 319 -35.18 -2.13 -13.90
C LEU A 319 -33.92 -2.11 -14.78
N TRP A 320 -32.79 -2.59 -14.25
CA TRP A 320 -31.55 -2.75 -15.02
C TRP A 320 -31.76 -3.64 -16.25
N LYS A 321 -32.41 -4.79 -16.07
CA LYS A 321 -32.68 -5.76 -17.14
C LYS A 321 -33.63 -5.18 -18.19
N ARG A 322 -34.67 -4.44 -17.76
CA ARG A 322 -35.61 -3.76 -18.66
C ARG A 322 -34.94 -2.69 -19.49
N GLU A 323 -34.09 -1.86 -18.87
CA GLU A 323 -33.38 -0.79 -19.59
C GLU A 323 -32.32 -1.36 -20.55
N LEU A 324 -31.66 -2.46 -20.21
CA LEU A 324 -30.79 -3.19 -21.13
C LEU A 324 -31.53 -3.77 -22.33
N GLN A 325 -32.77 -4.25 -22.15
CA GLN A 325 -33.59 -4.65 -23.29
C GLN A 325 -33.86 -3.52 -24.26
N LYS A 326 -34.12 -2.30 -23.73
CA LYS A 326 -34.28 -1.12 -24.60
C LYS A 326 -32.99 -0.84 -25.37
N LEU A 327 -31.84 -0.89 -24.69
CA LEU A 327 -30.54 -0.70 -25.32
C LEU A 327 -30.27 -1.76 -26.39
N ALA A 328 -30.57 -3.04 -26.14
CA ALA A 328 -30.44 -4.09 -27.13
C ALA A 328 -31.31 -3.81 -28.39
N ASN A 329 -32.55 -3.39 -28.20
CA ASN A 329 -33.45 -3.04 -29.29
C ASN A 329 -32.98 -1.83 -30.11
N GLU A 330 -32.43 -0.82 -29.45
CA GLU A 330 -31.90 0.41 -30.06
C GLU A 330 -30.64 0.17 -30.89
N THR A 331 -29.73 -0.66 -30.35
CA THR A 331 -28.43 -0.90 -30.97
C THR A 331 -28.39 -2.09 -31.91
N GLY A 332 -29.33 -3.00 -31.78
CA GLY A 332 -29.36 -4.29 -32.49
C GLY A 332 -28.35 -5.29 -31.90
N LEU A 333 -27.65 -4.95 -30.82
CA LEU A 333 -26.65 -5.80 -30.20
C LEU A 333 -27.28 -6.84 -29.27
N ARG A 334 -26.75 -8.05 -29.31
CA ARG A 334 -26.96 -9.04 -28.28
C ARG A 334 -26.08 -8.69 -27.09
N LEU A 335 -26.70 -8.43 -25.94
CA LEU A 335 -25.99 -8.05 -24.71
C LEU A 335 -25.76 -9.27 -23.85
N MET A 336 -24.51 -9.63 -23.59
CA MET A 336 -24.15 -10.62 -22.57
C MET A 336 -23.71 -9.88 -21.30
N ILE A 337 -24.33 -10.23 -20.17
CA ILE A 337 -24.06 -9.61 -18.88
C ILE A 337 -23.45 -10.66 -17.96
N CYS A 338 -22.32 -10.31 -17.34
CA CYS A 338 -21.67 -11.15 -16.35
C CYS A 338 -21.40 -10.32 -15.11
N HIS A 339 -22.02 -10.67 -13.99
CA HIS A 339 -21.80 -10.01 -12.72
C HIS A 339 -20.65 -10.65 -11.93
N PHE A 340 -19.87 -9.79 -11.28
CA PHE A 340 -18.90 -10.26 -10.30
C PHE A 340 -19.62 -10.89 -9.11
N PRO A 341 -19.04 -11.90 -8.45
CA PRO A 341 -19.61 -12.47 -7.24
C PRO A 341 -19.86 -11.42 -6.16
N PRO A 342 -20.90 -11.55 -5.33
CA PRO A 342 -21.17 -10.61 -4.25
C PRO A 342 -19.96 -10.39 -3.32
N GLY A 343 -19.71 -9.14 -2.92
CA GLY A 343 -18.60 -8.76 -2.05
C GLY A 343 -17.23 -8.70 -2.74
N THR A 344 -17.19 -8.73 -4.07
CA THR A 344 -15.93 -8.71 -4.86
C THR A 344 -15.76 -7.49 -5.75
N SER A 345 -16.49 -6.40 -5.51
CA SER A 345 -16.42 -5.14 -6.27
C SER A 345 -15.00 -4.61 -6.47
N LYS A 346 -14.13 -4.80 -5.47
CA LYS A 346 -12.71 -4.42 -5.58
C LYS A 346 -11.95 -5.11 -6.72
N TRP A 347 -12.50 -6.15 -7.33
CA TRP A 347 -11.90 -6.86 -8.47
C TRP A 347 -12.44 -6.40 -9.82
N ASN A 348 -13.41 -5.49 -9.84
CA ASN A 348 -13.93 -4.89 -11.06
C ASN A 348 -12.79 -4.14 -11.78
N ARG A 349 -12.59 -4.44 -13.07
CA ARG A 349 -11.46 -3.92 -13.85
C ARG A 349 -11.45 -2.40 -13.93
N ILE A 350 -12.62 -1.78 -14.04
CA ILE A 350 -12.75 -0.33 -14.14
C ILE A 350 -12.14 0.39 -12.94
N GLU A 351 -12.24 -0.17 -11.72
CA GLU A 351 -11.66 0.40 -10.51
C GLU A 351 -10.14 0.56 -10.61
N HIS A 352 -9.47 -0.46 -11.10
CA HIS A 352 -8.00 -0.52 -11.17
C HIS A 352 -7.41 0.03 -12.47
N ARG A 353 -8.22 0.17 -13.51
CA ARG A 353 -7.74 0.59 -14.83
C ARG A 353 -8.15 2.00 -15.21
N MET A 354 -9.21 2.53 -14.61
CA MET A 354 -9.73 3.86 -14.92
C MET A 354 -9.96 4.71 -13.67
N PHE A 355 -10.77 4.28 -12.72
CA PHE A 355 -11.15 5.10 -11.56
C PHE A 355 -10.00 5.46 -10.64
N CYS A 356 -9.02 4.55 -10.44
CA CYS A 356 -7.82 4.86 -9.67
C CYS A 356 -7.01 6.01 -10.29
N HIS A 357 -6.93 6.08 -11.62
CA HIS A 357 -6.23 7.14 -12.34
C HIS A 357 -6.99 8.47 -12.31
N ILE A 358 -8.32 8.43 -12.45
CA ILE A 358 -9.17 9.61 -12.25
C ILE A 358 -8.97 10.16 -10.83
N THR A 359 -9.04 9.29 -9.82
CA THR A 359 -8.81 9.67 -8.42
C THR A 359 -7.42 10.26 -8.21
N ALA A 360 -6.39 9.74 -8.86
CA ALA A 360 -5.05 10.28 -8.78
C ALA A 360 -4.93 11.66 -9.46
N ASN A 361 -5.64 11.87 -10.58
CA ASN A 361 -5.58 13.11 -11.35
C ASN A 361 -6.22 14.31 -10.64
N TRP A 362 -7.27 14.10 -9.87
CA TRP A 362 -7.94 15.20 -9.16
C TRP A 362 -7.57 15.35 -7.69
N ARG A 363 -6.57 14.62 -7.23
CA ARG A 363 -6.05 14.76 -5.85
C ARG A 363 -5.54 16.17 -5.60
N GLY A 364 -5.93 16.72 -4.43
CA GLY A 364 -5.46 18.03 -3.98
C GLY A 364 -6.18 19.21 -4.60
N ARG A 365 -7.12 19.00 -5.53
CA ARG A 365 -7.92 20.04 -6.15
C ARG A 365 -9.36 20.03 -5.66
N PRO A 366 -9.97 21.18 -5.32
CA PRO A 366 -11.40 21.28 -5.13
C PRO A 366 -12.15 20.98 -6.42
N LEU A 367 -13.25 20.25 -6.34
CA LEU A 367 -14.14 19.95 -7.46
C LEU A 367 -15.22 21.04 -7.55
N SER A 368 -14.82 22.26 -7.90
CA SER A 368 -15.62 23.48 -7.75
C SER A 368 -16.83 23.55 -8.68
N SER A 369 -16.83 22.81 -9.80
CA SER A 369 -17.97 22.76 -10.73
C SER A 369 -18.02 21.43 -11.47
N LEU A 370 -19.16 21.14 -12.12
CA LEU A 370 -19.31 19.98 -13.02
C LEU A 370 -18.31 20.01 -14.18
N GLU A 371 -18.04 21.19 -14.72
CA GLU A 371 -17.08 21.38 -15.79
C GLU A 371 -15.66 20.99 -15.34
N VAL A 372 -15.24 21.40 -14.14
CA VAL A 372 -13.97 21.01 -13.54
C VAL A 372 -13.88 19.49 -13.40
N ILE A 373 -14.95 18.83 -12.92
CA ILE A 373 -15.01 17.38 -12.78
C ILE A 373 -14.83 16.70 -14.15
N VAL A 374 -15.60 17.11 -15.15
CA VAL A 374 -15.55 16.54 -16.51
C VAL A 374 -14.16 16.75 -17.13
N ASN A 375 -13.59 17.94 -17.02
CA ASN A 375 -12.27 18.25 -17.55
C ASN A 375 -11.15 17.44 -16.89
N LEU A 376 -11.20 17.27 -15.56
CA LEU A 376 -10.25 16.42 -14.82
C LEU A 376 -10.39 14.95 -15.21
N ILE A 377 -11.61 14.46 -15.40
CA ILE A 377 -11.83 13.09 -15.88
C ILE A 377 -11.30 12.92 -17.29
N ALA A 378 -11.71 13.80 -18.21
CA ALA A 378 -11.31 13.74 -19.62
C ALA A 378 -9.81 14.01 -19.82
N GLY A 379 -9.17 14.76 -18.93
CA GLY A 379 -7.73 15.01 -18.93
C GLY A 379 -6.89 13.85 -18.37
N THR A 380 -7.50 12.82 -17.79
CA THR A 380 -6.78 11.69 -17.21
C THR A 380 -6.10 10.87 -18.30
N ARG A 381 -4.78 10.69 -18.18
CA ARG A 381 -3.94 9.90 -19.10
C ARG A 381 -2.99 9.02 -18.29
N THR A 382 -2.54 7.94 -18.91
CA THR A 382 -1.50 7.07 -18.34
C THR A 382 -0.44 6.75 -19.40
N GLU A 383 0.74 6.37 -18.96
CA GLU A 383 1.83 5.89 -19.85
C GLU A 383 1.40 4.68 -20.69
N LYS A 384 0.41 3.93 -20.22
CA LYS A 384 -0.14 2.75 -20.92
C LYS A 384 -1.24 3.13 -21.94
N GLY A 385 -1.43 4.41 -22.21
CA GLY A 385 -2.32 4.89 -23.25
C GLY A 385 -3.79 4.98 -22.86
N LEU A 386 -4.14 5.00 -21.56
CA LEU A 386 -5.53 5.24 -21.15
C LEU A 386 -6.03 6.59 -21.72
N ASN A 387 -7.16 6.55 -22.39
CA ASN A 387 -7.86 7.72 -22.92
C ASN A 387 -9.31 7.71 -22.43
N ILE A 388 -9.77 8.82 -21.86
CA ILE A 388 -11.11 8.93 -21.32
C ILE A 388 -11.83 10.10 -21.99
N GLN A 389 -13.07 9.87 -22.42
CA GLN A 389 -14.02 10.92 -22.76
C GLN A 389 -15.06 11.05 -21.63
N ALA A 390 -15.52 12.26 -21.36
CA ALA A 390 -16.51 12.51 -20.34
C ALA A 390 -17.47 13.61 -20.74
N ALA A 391 -18.71 13.50 -20.29
CA ALA A 391 -19.74 14.50 -20.49
C ALA A 391 -20.66 14.60 -19.26
N VAL A 392 -21.26 15.77 -19.05
CA VAL A 392 -22.33 15.96 -18.08
C VAL A 392 -23.60 15.29 -18.61
N ASP A 393 -24.30 14.56 -17.74
CA ASP A 393 -25.62 14.04 -17.99
C ASP A 393 -26.63 14.83 -17.12
N LEU A 394 -27.41 15.67 -17.78
CA LEU A 394 -28.46 16.50 -17.17
C LEU A 394 -29.83 15.79 -17.14
N GLY A 395 -29.87 14.49 -17.48
CA GLY A 395 -31.10 13.72 -17.44
C GLY A 395 -31.65 13.59 -16.02
N SER A 396 -32.97 13.57 -15.91
CA SER A 396 -33.66 13.28 -14.66
C SER A 396 -34.03 11.80 -14.62
N TYR A 397 -33.72 11.15 -13.51
CA TYR A 397 -33.88 9.70 -13.32
C TYR A 397 -34.69 9.42 -12.07
N GLU A 398 -35.92 8.95 -12.26
CA GLU A 398 -36.83 8.65 -11.15
C GLU A 398 -36.34 7.45 -10.31
N LYS A 399 -36.56 7.56 -8.98
CA LYS A 399 -36.36 6.45 -8.05
C LYS A 399 -37.65 5.65 -7.87
N GLY A 400 -37.50 4.40 -7.48
CA GLY A 400 -38.63 3.57 -7.06
C GLY A 400 -39.49 3.07 -8.24
N ILE A 401 -38.96 3.12 -9.46
CA ILE A 401 -39.65 2.50 -10.60
C ILE A 401 -39.67 1.01 -10.37
N GLU A 402 -40.89 0.49 -10.23
CA GLU A 402 -41.16 -0.95 -10.11
C GLU A 402 -41.35 -1.57 -11.50
N VAL A 403 -40.80 -2.75 -11.68
CA VAL A 403 -40.97 -3.56 -12.90
C VAL A 403 -41.67 -4.83 -12.51
N SER A 404 -42.84 -5.06 -13.09
CA SER A 404 -43.69 -6.23 -12.77
C SER A 404 -43.06 -7.53 -13.32
N ASP A 405 -43.59 -8.67 -12.86
CA ASP A 405 -43.17 -9.99 -13.37
C ASP A 405 -43.65 -10.18 -14.81
N GLU A 406 -44.78 -9.59 -15.17
CA GLU A 406 -45.30 -9.58 -16.54
C GLU A 406 -44.39 -8.82 -17.49
N GLU A 407 -43.89 -7.65 -17.09
CA GLU A 407 -42.89 -6.89 -17.88
C GLU A 407 -41.58 -7.68 -18.01
N MET A 408 -41.16 -8.37 -16.93
CA MET A 408 -39.96 -9.20 -16.96
C MET A 408 -40.10 -10.40 -17.90
N SER A 409 -41.28 -11.00 -17.99
CA SER A 409 -41.55 -12.15 -18.87
C SER A 409 -41.52 -11.80 -20.35
N GLN A 410 -41.69 -10.51 -20.69
CA GLN A 410 -41.63 -10.02 -22.06
C GLN A 410 -40.20 -9.79 -22.56
N LEU A 411 -39.19 -9.80 -21.66
CA LEU A 411 -37.80 -9.57 -22.05
C LEU A 411 -37.25 -10.79 -22.80
N GLN A 412 -36.45 -10.55 -23.82
CA GLN A 412 -35.68 -11.57 -24.53
C GLN A 412 -34.41 -11.94 -23.73
N LEU A 413 -34.61 -12.30 -22.45
CA LEU A 413 -33.56 -12.63 -21.50
C LEU A 413 -33.41 -14.15 -21.40
N THR A 414 -32.23 -14.63 -21.69
CA THR A 414 -31.85 -16.04 -21.56
C THR A 414 -30.78 -16.16 -20.46
N PRO A 415 -31.10 -16.81 -19.31
CA PRO A 415 -30.11 -17.11 -18.29
C PRO A 415 -29.07 -18.09 -18.82
N ASP A 416 -27.84 -17.96 -18.38
CA ASP A 416 -26.78 -18.94 -18.65
C ASP A 416 -26.98 -20.20 -17.77
N GLU A 417 -26.45 -21.34 -18.20
CA GLU A 417 -26.47 -22.59 -17.41
C GLU A 417 -25.65 -22.43 -16.11
N PHE A 418 -24.59 -21.67 -16.15
CA PHE A 418 -23.74 -21.40 -14.99
C PHE A 418 -24.14 -20.07 -14.35
N HIS A 419 -24.78 -20.14 -13.19
CA HIS A 419 -25.25 -18.97 -12.43
C HIS A 419 -26.05 -17.98 -13.29
N GLY A 420 -27.19 -18.44 -13.84
CA GLY A 420 -28.05 -17.61 -14.68
C GLY A 420 -28.60 -16.35 -14.04
N GLU A 421 -28.53 -16.24 -12.70
CA GLU A 421 -28.83 -15.02 -11.97
C GLU A 421 -27.70 -13.97 -12.14
N TRP A 422 -26.44 -14.40 -12.33
CA TRP A 422 -25.29 -13.52 -12.54
C TRP A 422 -24.93 -13.39 -14.02
N ASN A 423 -25.16 -14.44 -14.79
CA ASN A 423 -24.77 -14.54 -16.19
C ASN A 423 -26.01 -14.72 -17.06
N TYR A 424 -26.27 -13.79 -17.93
CA TYR A 424 -27.44 -13.86 -18.81
C TYR A 424 -27.22 -13.06 -20.08
N THR A 425 -27.98 -13.40 -21.12
CA THR A 425 -27.98 -12.72 -22.41
C THR A 425 -29.32 -12.04 -22.64
N ILE A 426 -29.32 -10.82 -23.17
CA ILE A 426 -30.50 -10.10 -23.63
C ILE A 426 -30.35 -9.89 -25.14
N ALA A 427 -31.25 -10.49 -25.91
CA ALA A 427 -31.30 -10.32 -27.36
C ALA A 427 -32.23 -9.16 -27.74
N PRO A 428 -31.98 -8.47 -28.85
CA PRO A 428 -32.95 -7.51 -29.40
C PRO A 428 -34.26 -8.23 -29.75
N MET A 429 -35.36 -7.62 -29.37
CA MET A 429 -36.66 -8.06 -29.89
C MET A 429 -36.67 -7.89 -31.40
N ASN A 430 -37.08 -8.92 -32.13
CA ASN A 430 -37.07 -8.89 -33.59
C ASN A 430 -37.61 -7.55 -34.12
N SER A 431 -36.71 -6.67 -34.57
CA SER A 431 -37.08 -5.57 -35.42
C SER A 431 -37.53 -6.19 -36.74
N VAL A 432 -38.74 -5.89 -37.16
CA VAL A 432 -39.17 -6.08 -38.55
C VAL A 432 -37.97 -5.65 -39.43
N PRO A 433 -37.57 -6.48 -40.41
CA PRO A 433 -36.47 -6.11 -41.29
C PRO A 433 -36.76 -4.71 -41.84
N LYS A 434 -35.86 -3.77 -41.66
CA LYS A 434 -35.93 -2.51 -42.41
C LYS A 434 -35.80 -2.88 -43.89
N ALA A 435 -36.90 -2.78 -44.59
CA ALA A 435 -37.00 -2.93 -46.05
C ALA A 435 -36.08 -1.90 -46.77
#